data_9f8837187d73b48b5b88267ed4b2ea1a
#
_entry.id   9f8837187d73b48b5b88267ed4b2ea1a
#
_cell.length_a   1.000
_cell.length_b   1.000
_cell.length_c   1.000
_cell.angle_alpha   90.00
_cell.angle_beta   90.00
_cell.angle_gamma   90.00
#
_symmetry.space_group_name_H-M   'P 1'
#
loop_
_entity.id
_entity.type
_entity.pdbx_description
1 polymer ?
#
loop_
_entity_poly.entity_id
_entity_poly.type
_entity_poly.pdbx_seq_one_letter_code
_entity_poly.pdbx_strand_id
1 'polypeptide(L)'
;EGEYVASSEFGSYVEKLSAYIEAHPDALTQYYSFCSDLQGDGDAVDAAFGSYKAGTEGYIRTGVVYYEGALPVYGVAVGQNLTTTLVDGVETVAQNDFRATFTAKRLSFWQDSTEVAYVSDNRLYIRDITVLDSVTLGGWKLASENGLAFQWIGG
;
A
#
# COMPACT_ATOMS: atom_id res chain seq x y z
N GLU A 1 -4.21 -36.05 5.34
CA GLU A 1 -4.15 -36.56 6.72
C GLU A 1 -3.29 -35.74 7.69
N GLY A 2 -2.84 -34.58 7.37
CA GLY A 2 -2.10 -33.71 8.27
C GLY A 2 -2.86 -32.48 8.77
N GLU A 3 -4.11 -32.34 8.41
CA GLU A 3 -4.85 -31.08 8.60
C GLU A 3 -5.75 -31.05 9.83
N TYR A 4 -5.81 -32.13 10.61
CA TYR A 4 -6.56 -32.15 11.85
C TYR A 4 -5.68 -31.68 13.00
N VAL A 5 -6.05 -30.57 13.60
CA VAL A 5 -5.55 -30.23 14.94
C VAL A 5 -5.88 -31.42 15.85
N ALA A 6 -4.90 -31.98 16.54
CA ALA A 6 -5.11 -33.06 17.45
C ALA A 6 -6.18 -32.66 18.46
N SER A 7 -7.11 -33.55 18.83
CA SER A 7 -8.22 -33.22 19.74
C SER A 7 -7.76 -32.70 21.10
N SER A 8 -6.55 -33.05 21.52
CA SER A 8 -5.89 -32.49 22.73
C SER A 8 -5.47 -31.03 22.56
N GLU A 9 -5.00 -30.66 21.36
CA GLU A 9 -4.64 -29.26 21.05
C GLU A 9 -5.88 -28.41 20.91
N PHE A 10 -6.91 -28.92 20.25
CA PHE A 10 -8.19 -28.23 20.15
C PHE A 10 -8.80 -27.98 21.54
N GLY A 11 -8.82 -29.00 22.44
CA GLY A 11 -9.25 -28.86 23.81
C GLY A 11 -8.46 -27.81 24.59
N SER A 12 -7.14 -27.76 24.40
CA SER A 12 -6.30 -26.74 25.02
C SER A 12 -6.63 -25.32 24.53
N TYR A 13 -6.92 -25.13 23.25
CA TYR A 13 -7.36 -23.84 22.72
C TYR A 13 -8.71 -23.43 23.28
N VAL A 14 -9.67 -24.36 23.37
CA VAL A 14 -10.99 -24.10 23.96
C VAL A 14 -10.87 -23.72 25.42
N GLU A 15 -10.05 -24.40 26.21
CA GLU A 15 -9.81 -24.07 27.62
C GLU A 15 -9.19 -22.69 27.81
N LYS A 16 -8.19 -22.36 27.01
CA LYS A 16 -7.55 -21.02 27.03
C LYS A 16 -8.52 -19.93 26.62
N LEU A 17 -9.32 -20.17 25.60
CA LEU A 17 -10.35 -19.23 25.17
C LEU A 17 -11.41 -19.05 26.25
N SER A 18 -11.88 -20.12 26.86
CA SER A 18 -12.87 -20.06 27.98
C SER A 18 -12.33 -19.29 29.16
N ALA A 19 -11.07 -19.53 29.54
CA ALA A 19 -10.41 -18.80 30.63
C ALA A 19 -10.27 -17.31 30.33
N TYR A 20 -9.93 -16.95 29.13
CA TYR A 20 -9.88 -15.56 28.68
C TYR A 20 -11.23 -14.88 28.71
N ILE A 21 -12.24 -15.57 28.25
CA ILE A 21 -13.65 -15.15 28.25
C ILE A 21 -14.15 -14.87 29.67
N GLU A 22 -13.90 -15.79 30.61
CA GLU A 22 -14.29 -15.64 32.02
C GLU A 22 -13.58 -14.45 32.69
N ALA A 23 -12.32 -14.19 32.30
CA ALA A 23 -11.56 -13.08 32.84
C ALA A 23 -11.94 -11.71 32.22
N HIS A 24 -12.58 -11.70 31.07
CA HIS A 24 -12.92 -10.48 30.33
C HIS A 24 -14.36 -10.49 29.80
N PRO A 25 -15.36 -10.42 30.67
CA PRO A 25 -16.78 -10.54 30.28
C PRO A 25 -17.24 -9.44 29.31
N ASP A 26 -16.68 -8.22 29.41
CA ASP A 26 -17.04 -7.13 28.51
C ASP A 26 -16.45 -7.34 27.11
N ALA A 27 -15.21 -7.84 27.03
CA ALA A 27 -14.57 -8.19 25.76
C ALA A 27 -15.33 -9.34 25.08
N LEU A 28 -15.84 -10.29 25.84
CA LEU A 28 -16.69 -11.37 25.37
C LEU A 28 -17.99 -10.84 24.75
N THR A 29 -18.67 -9.93 25.44
CA THR A 29 -19.91 -9.33 24.95
C THR A 29 -19.69 -8.62 23.63
N GLN A 30 -18.61 -7.87 23.50
CA GLN A 30 -18.21 -7.22 22.24
C GLN A 30 -17.88 -8.24 21.15
N TYR A 31 -17.18 -9.30 21.50
CA TYR A 31 -16.84 -10.37 20.56
C TYR A 31 -18.09 -11.13 20.09
N TYR A 32 -18.99 -11.46 20.99
CA TYR A 32 -20.26 -12.12 20.64
C TYR A 32 -21.16 -11.22 19.82
N SER A 33 -21.22 -9.93 20.11
CA SER A 33 -21.95 -8.98 19.31
C SER A 33 -21.38 -8.92 17.88
N PHE A 34 -20.07 -8.82 17.78
CA PHE A 34 -19.38 -8.85 16.50
C PHE A 34 -19.61 -10.16 15.73
N CYS A 35 -19.50 -11.32 16.39
CA CYS A 35 -19.76 -12.61 15.76
C CYS A 35 -21.25 -12.77 15.40
N SER A 36 -22.17 -12.27 16.23
CA SER A 36 -23.60 -12.29 15.95
C SER A 36 -23.95 -11.42 14.74
N ASP A 37 -23.35 -10.24 14.66
CA ASP A 37 -23.50 -9.36 13.50
C ASP A 37 -22.92 -10.01 12.23
N LEU A 38 -21.78 -10.70 12.35
CA LEU A 38 -21.18 -11.49 11.28
C LEU A 38 -22.05 -12.68 10.84
N GLN A 39 -22.70 -13.36 11.79
CA GLN A 39 -23.54 -14.54 11.51
C GLN A 39 -24.99 -14.17 11.16
N GLY A 40 -25.48 -13.08 11.73
CA GLY A 40 -26.86 -12.66 11.58
C GLY A 40 -27.17 -12.00 10.24
N ASP A 41 -26.17 -11.47 9.58
CA ASP A 41 -26.35 -10.77 8.30
C ASP A 41 -25.06 -10.83 7.44
N GLY A 42 -24.86 -12.00 6.81
CA GLY A 42 -23.75 -12.21 5.87
C GLY A 42 -23.73 -11.17 4.76
N ASP A 43 -24.90 -10.73 4.31
CA ASP A 43 -25.01 -9.71 3.26
C ASP A 43 -24.51 -8.34 3.76
N ALA A 44 -24.78 -7.98 5.02
CA ALA A 44 -24.29 -6.75 5.62
C ALA A 44 -22.77 -6.76 5.82
N VAL A 45 -22.20 -7.91 6.20
CA VAL A 45 -20.75 -8.08 6.31
C VAL A 45 -20.09 -7.98 4.96
N ASP A 46 -20.62 -8.66 3.94
CA ASP A 46 -20.11 -8.60 2.58
C ASP A 46 -20.22 -7.17 2.03
N ALA A 47 -21.33 -6.48 2.29
CA ALA A 47 -21.51 -5.09 1.89
C ALA A 47 -20.55 -4.16 2.61
N ALA A 48 -20.33 -4.32 3.92
CA ALA A 48 -19.40 -3.52 4.71
C ALA A 48 -17.96 -3.76 4.27
N PHE A 49 -17.55 -5.01 4.04
CA PHE A 49 -16.26 -5.38 3.51
C PHE A 49 -16.06 -4.85 2.09
N GLY A 50 -17.07 -5.01 1.24
CA GLY A 50 -17.06 -4.49 -0.11
C GLY A 50 -16.94 -2.96 -0.14
N SER A 51 -17.63 -2.25 0.74
CA SER A 51 -17.53 -0.80 0.89
C SER A 51 -16.14 -0.36 1.39
N TYR A 52 -15.58 -1.05 2.38
CA TYR A 52 -14.22 -0.82 2.85
C TYR A 52 -13.21 -1.07 1.73
N LYS A 53 -13.33 -2.19 1.05
CA LYS A 53 -12.49 -2.57 -0.08
C LYS A 53 -12.57 -1.53 -1.20
N ALA A 54 -13.77 -1.16 -1.62
CA ALA A 54 -13.99 -0.13 -2.64
C ALA A 54 -13.44 1.24 -2.22
N GLY A 55 -13.54 1.60 -0.94
CA GLY A 55 -13.02 2.85 -0.40
C GLY A 55 -11.49 2.94 -0.38
N THR A 56 -10.79 1.81 -0.29
CA THR A 56 -9.33 1.77 -0.21
C THR A 56 -8.67 1.32 -1.51
N GLU A 57 -9.25 0.38 -2.24
CA GLU A 57 -8.66 -0.21 -3.44
C GLU A 57 -8.47 0.77 -4.59
N GLY A 58 -9.29 1.82 -4.67
CA GLY A 58 -9.13 2.88 -5.65
C GLY A 58 -7.91 3.77 -5.40
N TYR A 59 -7.34 3.73 -4.20
CA TYR A 59 -6.23 4.59 -3.79
C TYR A 59 -4.98 3.82 -3.39
N ILE A 60 -5.14 2.59 -2.89
CA ILE A 60 -4.04 1.74 -2.42
C ILE A 60 -4.25 0.33 -2.96
N ARG A 61 -3.25 -0.20 -3.65
CA ARG A 61 -3.21 -1.58 -4.13
C ARG A 61 -1.92 -2.26 -3.74
N THR A 62 -2.01 -3.53 -3.40
CA THR A 62 -0.87 -4.39 -3.13
C THR A 62 -0.81 -5.51 -4.16
N GLY A 63 0.37 -6.04 -4.37
CA GLY A 63 0.61 -7.13 -5.32
C GLY A 63 1.74 -6.79 -6.27
N VAL A 64 1.65 -7.21 -7.52
CA VAL A 64 2.63 -6.85 -8.55
C VAL A 64 2.35 -5.42 -9.01
N VAL A 65 3.29 -4.53 -8.78
CA VAL A 65 3.15 -3.10 -9.08
C VAL A 65 3.81 -2.69 -10.40
N TYR A 66 4.77 -3.44 -10.88
CA TYR A 66 5.36 -3.34 -12.22
C TYR A 66 6.20 -4.58 -12.53
N TYR A 67 6.77 -4.63 -13.75
CA TYR A 67 7.68 -5.69 -14.17
C TYR A 67 9.05 -5.10 -14.51
N GLU A 68 10.10 -5.79 -14.13
CA GLU A 68 11.46 -5.56 -14.63
C GLU A 68 11.77 -6.64 -15.69
N GLY A 69 11.55 -6.30 -16.94
CA GLY A 69 11.53 -7.31 -18.00
C GLY A 69 10.38 -8.30 -17.81
N ALA A 70 10.69 -9.56 -17.60
CA ALA A 70 9.70 -10.62 -17.32
C ALA A 70 9.49 -10.87 -15.82
N LEU A 71 10.25 -10.21 -14.93
CA LEU A 71 10.19 -10.43 -13.48
C LEU A 71 9.14 -9.51 -12.82
N PRO A 72 8.16 -10.08 -12.12
CA PRO A 72 7.21 -9.29 -11.36
C PRO A 72 7.87 -8.64 -10.14
N VAL A 73 7.55 -7.39 -9.90
CA VAL A 73 8.00 -6.65 -8.72
C VAL A 73 6.80 -6.41 -7.81
N TYR A 74 6.88 -6.95 -6.61
CA TYR A 74 5.83 -6.85 -5.59
C TYR A 74 6.02 -5.60 -4.75
N GLY A 75 4.90 -4.98 -4.38
CA GLY A 75 4.92 -3.79 -3.55
C GLY A 75 3.54 -3.22 -3.30
N VAL A 76 3.52 -1.93 -3.01
CA VAL A 76 2.33 -1.13 -2.79
C VAL A 76 2.25 -0.03 -3.82
N ALA A 77 1.10 0.13 -4.46
CA ALA A 77 0.81 1.27 -5.32
C ALA A 77 -0.15 2.22 -4.61
N VAL A 78 0.12 3.51 -4.72
CA VAL A 78 -0.72 4.59 -4.21
C VAL A 78 -1.04 5.54 -5.35
N GLY A 79 -2.32 5.84 -5.54
CA GLY A 79 -2.76 6.71 -6.63
C GLY A 79 -4.24 7.00 -6.54
N GLN A 80 -4.84 7.32 -7.66
CA GLN A 80 -6.27 7.55 -7.78
C GLN A 80 -6.85 6.63 -8.86
N ASN A 81 -8.01 6.06 -8.58
CA ASN A 81 -8.68 5.12 -9.50
C ASN A 81 -7.81 3.92 -9.91
N LEU A 82 -6.99 3.44 -8.98
CA LEU A 82 -6.16 2.27 -9.22
C LEU A 82 -7.03 1.04 -9.50
N THR A 83 -6.68 0.30 -10.52
CA THR A 83 -7.29 -0.97 -10.88
C THR A 83 -6.26 -2.09 -10.87
N THR A 84 -6.72 -3.32 -10.76
CA THR A 84 -5.87 -4.52 -10.88
C THR A 84 -6.44 -5.45 -11.94
N THR A 85 -5.57 -6.22 -12.53
CA THR A 85 -5.90 -7.34 -13.41
C THR A 85 -5.22 -8.59 -12.90
N LEU A 86 -5.79 -9.74 -13.19
CA LEU A 86 -5.14 -11.03 -12.91
C LEU A 86 -4.24 -11.40 -14.09
N VAL A 87 -2.95 -11.52 -13.82
CA VAL A 87 -1.97 -12.03 -14.78
C VAL A 87 -1.40 -13.32 -14.19
N ASP A 88 -1.66 -14.43 -14.85
CA ASP A 88 -1.29 -15.77 -14.37
C ASP A 88 -1.78 -16.06 -12.93
N GLY A 89 -2.98 -15.57 -12.59
CA GLY A 89 -3.57 -15.75 -11.27
C GLY A 89 -3.04 -14.81 -10.18
N VAL A 90 -2.18 -13.86 -10.53
CA VAL A 90 -1.62 -12.87 -9.60
C VAL A 90 -2.23 -11.49 -9.86
N GLU A 91 -2.69 -10.84 -8.80
CA GLU A 91 -3.16 -9.46 -8.90
C GLU A 91 -2.01 -8.54 -9.31
N THR A 92 -2.20 -7.87 -10.44
CA THR A 92 -1.22 -6.95 -11.02
C THR A 92 -1.88 -5.57 -11.15
N VAL A 93 -1.22 -4.55 -10.60
CA VAL A 93 -1.69 -3.17 -10.69
C VAL A 93 -1.63 -2.69 -12.13
N ALA A 94 -2.73 -2.15 -12.64
CA ALA A 94 -2.78 -1.61 -13.99
C ALA A 94 -1.85 -0.39 -14.11
N GLN A 95 -1.17 -0.30 -15.25
CA GLN A 95 -0.23 0.78 -15.54
C GLN A 95 -0.95 1.94 -16.24
N ASN A 96 -1.88 2.54 -15.53
CA ASN A 96 -2.63 3.70 -15.99
C ASN A 96 -2.54 4.83 -14.98
N ASP A 97 -2.67 6.04 -15.46
CA ASP A 97 -2.63 7.27 -14.68
C ASP A 97 -1.35 7.48 -13.85
N PHE A 98 -1.33 8.55 -13.09
CA PHE A 98 -0.23 8.85 -12.17
C PHE A 98 -0.36 8.04 -10.89
N ARG A 99 0.72 7.40 -10.49
CA ARG A 99 0.81 6.64 -9.25
C ARG A 99 2.21 6.62 -8.68
N ALA A 100 2.31 6.39 -7.37
CA ALA A 100 3.55 6.06 -6.70
C ALA A 100 3.58 4.56 -6.39
N THR A 101 4.76 3.95 -6.46
CA THR A 101 4.97 2.56 -6.05
C THR A 101 6.08 2.45 -5.02
N PHE A 102 5.82 1.66 -3.97
CA PHE A 102 6.76 1.34 -2.92
C PHE A 102 7.13 -0.13 -3.04
N THR A 103 8.40 -0.40 -3.26
CA THR A 103 8.93 -1.76 -3.33
C THR A 103 10.13 -1.90 -2.41
N ALA A 104 10.65 -3.12 -2.24
CA ALA A 104 11.88 -3.35 -1.48
C ALA A 104 13.12 -2.65 -2.08
N LYS A 105 13.05 -2.28 -3.35
CA LYS A 105 14.18 -1.65 -4.06
C LYS A 105 14.12 -0.13 -4.03
N ARG A 106 12.93 0.45 -4.25
CA ARG A 106 12.80 1.89 -4.44
C ARG A 106 11.37 2.40 -4.29
N LEU A 107 11.27 3.70 -4.05
CA LEU A 107 10.04 4.48 -4.21
C LEU A 107 10.06 5.08 -5.62
N SER A 108 9.02 4.83 -6.41
CA SER A 108 8.92 5.30 -7.79
C SER A 108 7.65 6.12 -8.01
N PHE A 109 7.73 7.03 -8.96
CA PHE A 109 6.59 7.79 -9.48
C PHE A 109 6.43 7.48 -10.97
N TRP A 110 5.20 7.17 -11.35
CA TRP A 110 4.84 6.71 -12.69
C TRP A 110 3.79 7.60 -13.32
N GLN A 111 3.93 7.84 -14.59
CA GLN A 111 2.86 8.30 -15.46
C GLN A 111 2.65 7.20 -16.50
N ASP A 112 1.48 6.57 -16.46
CA ASP A 112 1.20 5.38 -17.25
C ASP A 112 2.28 4.29 -17.06
N SER A 113 2.92 3.83 -18.09
CA SER A 113 4.01 2.85 -18.05
C SER A 113 5.41 3.46 -17.91
N THR A 114 5.50 4.79 -17.79
CA THR A 114 6.78 5.50 -17.72
C THR A 114 7.12 5.86 -16.29
N GLU A 115 8.26 5.39 -15.80
CA GLU A 115 8.83 5.84 -14.53
C GLU A 115 9.43 7.23 -14.72
N VAL A 116 8.83 8.25 -14.09
CA VAL A 116 9.22 9.66 -14.25
C VAL A 116 10.23 10.10 -13.20
N ALA A 117 10.22 9.48 -12.02
CA ALA A 117 11.18 9.72 -10.95
C ALA A 117 11.24 8.52 -10.01
N TYR A 118 12.36 8.34 -9.32
CA TYR A 118 12.46 7.36 -8.24
C TYR A 118 13.55 7.72 -7.23
N VAL A 119 13.39 7.22 -6.01
CA VAL A 119 14.39 7.31 -4.93
C VAL A 119 14.95 5.93 -4.68
N SER A 120 16.27 5.81 -4.77
CA SER A 120 17.03 4.59 -4.48
C SER A 120 18.44 4.96 -4.04
N ASP A 121 19.02 4.16 -3.15
CA ASP A 121 20.42 4.32 -2.72
C ASP A 121 20.80 5.75 -2.27
N ASN A 122 19.91 6.39 -1.50
CA ASN A 122 20.06 7.76 -1.01
C ASN A 122 20.12 8.83 -2.12
N ARG A 123 19.58 8.52 -3.31
CA ARG A 123 19.55 9.44 -4.45
C ARG A 123 18.14 9.56 -5.00
N LEU A 124 17.84 10.74 -5.52
CA LEU A 124 16.63 11.00 -6.28
C LEU A 124 17.00 11.09 -7.77
N TYR A 125 16.36 10.25 -8.56
CA TYR A 125 16.49 10.24 -10.01
C TYR A 125 15.23 10.83 -10.62
N ILE A 126 15.34 11.83 -11.46
CA ILE A 126 14.21 12.51 -12.12
C ILE A 126 14.50 12.54 -13.63
N ARG A 127 13.52 12.15 -14.43
CA ARG A 127 13.64 12.14 -15.89
C ARG A 127 13.60 13.55 -16.49
N ASP A 128 12.67 14.37 -15.98
CA ASP A 128 12.47 15.74 -16.40
C ASP A 128 11.99 16.56 -15.22
N ILE A 129 12.45 17.81 -15.08
CA ILE A 129 12.10 18.67 -13.96
C ILE A 129 11.79 20.07 -14.43
N THR A 130 10.65 20.61 -13.97
CA THR A 130 10.33 22.03 -14.04
C THR A 130 10.37 22.61 -12.64
N VAL A 131 11.23 23.58 -12.41
CA VAL A 131 11.36 24.27 -11.13
C VAL A 131 10.64 25.59 -11.23
N LEU A 132 9.64 25.81 -10.36
CA LEU A 132 8.75 26.97 -10.43
C LEU A 132 9.35 28.23 -9.83
N ASP A 133 10.34 28.10 -8.95
CA ASP A 133 10.95 29.23 -8.26
C ASP A 133 12.48 29.14 -8.33
N SER A 134 13.10 28.32 -7.52
CA SER A 134 14.56 28.26 -7.45
C SER A 134 15.06 26.89 -6.97
N VAL A 135 16.31 26.58 -7.31
CA VAL A 135 17.04 25.41 -6.81
C VAL A 135 18.24 25.87 -6.02
N THR A 136 18.43 25.34 -4.83
CA THR A 136 19.63 25.57 -4.02
C THR A 136 20.49 24.31 -4.01
N LEU A 137 21.76 24.47 -4.37
CA LEU A 137 22.77 23.41 -4.39
C LEU A 137 23.93 23.84 -3.47
N GLY A 138 23.92 23.34 -2.24
CA GLY A 138 24.87 23.83 -1.22
C GLY A 138 24.72 25.33 -1.00
N GLY A 139 25.81 26.06 -1.19
CA GLY A 139 25.81 27.55 -1.07
C GLY A 139 25.37 28.29 -2.34
N TRP A 140 24.92 27.59 -3.37
CA TRP A 140 24.51 28.21 -4.63
C TRP A 140 22.99 28.11 -4.85
N LYS A 141 22.40 29.23 -5.27
CA LYS A 141 21.01 29.31 -5.70
C LYS A 141 20.94 29.56 -7.20
N LEU A 142 20.17 28.73 -7.91
CA LEU A 142 19.76 28.96 -9.28
C LEU A 142 18.35 29.55 -9.26
N ALA A 143 18.19 30.74 -9.80
CA ALA A 143 16.91 31.44 -9.88
C ALA A 143 16.69 32.00 -11.29
N SER A 144 15.43 32.20 -11.64
CA SER A 144 14.99 32.76 -12.90
C SER A 144 14.50 34.19 -12.69
N GLU A 145 15.41 35.10 -12.41
CA GLU A 145 15.13 36.55 -12.36
C GLU A 145 15.78 37.21 -13.57
N ASN A 146 14.98 37.55 -14.57
CA ASN A 146 15.47 38.13 -15.83
C ASN A 146 16.46 37.25 -16.60
N GLY A 147 16.24 35.94 -16.58
CA GLY A 147 17.11 34.92 -17.13
C GLY A 147 17.67 34.00 -16.04
N LEU A 148 18.47 33.00 -16.44
CA LEU A 148 19.09 32.07 -15.48
C LEU A 148 20.22 32.77 -14.73
N ALA A 149 20.11 32.86 -13.43
CA ALA A 149 21.11 33.44 -12.53
C ALA A 149 21.66 32.38 -11.56
N PHE A 150 22.97 32.41 -11.33
CA PHE A 150 23.67 31.66 -10.29
C PHE A 150 24.04 32.64 -9.18
N GLN A 151 23.50 32.45 -8.01
CA GLN A 151 23.71 33.33 -6.88
C GLN A 151 24.36 32.57 -5.73
N TRP A 152 25.48 33.09 -5.21
CA TRP A 152 26.06 32.59 -3.97
C TRP A 152 25.30 33.13 -2.76
N ILE A 153 24.76 32.23 -1.95
CA ILE A 153 23.94 32.57 -0.76
C ILE A 153 24.63 32.21 0.55
N GLY A 154 25.87 31.73 0.49
CA GLY A 154 26.62 31.31 1.65
C GLY A 154 26.40 29.83 2.02
N GLY A 155 27.27 29.23 2.81
CA GLY A 155 27.20 27.89 3.35
C GLY A 155 27.68 27.88 4.79
#